data_a0b327ae7f66efb0c64632c8ebe56122
#
_entry.id   a0b327ae7f66efb0c64632c8ebe56122
#
_cell.length_a   1.000
_cell.length_b   1.000
_cell.length_c   1.000
_cell.angle_alpha   90.00
_cell.angle_beta   90.00
_cell.angle_gamma   90.00
#
_symmetry.space_group_name_H-M   'P 1'
#
loop_
_entity.id
_entity.type
_entity.pdbx_description
1 polymer ?
#
loop_
_entity_poly.entity_id
_entity_poly.type
_entity_poly.pdbx_seq_one_letter_code
_entity_poly.pdbx_strand_id
1 'polypeptide(L)'
;MGGSNELDVVIIGAGPGGVQLALTLGEIKRRTGANFSYRILERTDAPGAFFTRFPVHGKLISNNKLYTGRDPKSRYSERYDWNSLITDDRAVLTRDFSREFFPRREVIPAMLANLCERYAVPVTYNVGVTRVARRGDGAFLVETDKEPVIARYVVVATGLNPWTAPIPGVELTTPYAAMKPREHYRDKRVLIIGKGNSGFECAKDVLNEASIIMLASPSPTRLAYQTHYVGSVRHPNCLLVENYQLKHQAALLNCHIRQVARCNSGYQATVAYTNADNEVETLDFDEIITATGFTGDLDTVGDLGLPRVHGKFPDIDGMFQSRAVPGLFFAGALTHGPDYRSFSSSGFIHGFRYNSMILAHHLANIVGATELQPRIAPDDLADHLLGDFEEDAGMYLQPGHIGRCYRRVGNGTWIDLGHRTRQWFQDHSLAGGDTLLLATLEYGDIHSFPNTLQIPRHPGDPDKSAHIHPVVRLRGPDGPKELNLEENLLNRYVHIPANRLRLEPVCSGMAV
;
A
#
# COMPACT_ATOMS: atom_id res chain seq x y z
N MET A 1 19.15 -23.65 -31.44
CA MET A 1 19.88 -22.61 -30.74
C MET A 1 19.04 -22.25 -29.52
N GLY A 2 19.35 -22.87 -28.37
CA GLY A 2 18.65 -22.57 -27.12
C GLY A 2 19.07 -21.19 -26.62
N GLY A 3 18.24 -20.18 -26.78
CA GLY A 3 18.41 -18.94 -26.08
C GLY A 3 18.41 -19.23 -24.59
N SER A 4 19.43 -18.81 -23.86
CA SER A 4 19.51 -18.94 -22.41
C SER A 4 18.26 -18.31 -21.82
N ASN A 5 17.48 -19.11 -21.07
CA ASN A 5 16.27 -18.65 -20.39
C ASN A 5 16.65 -17.80 -19.14
N GLU A 6 17.63 -16.91 -19.34
CA GLU A 6 18.24 -16.08 -18.32
C GLU A 6 17.77 -14.62 -18.49
N LEU A 7 17.27 -14.05 -17.41
CA LEU A 7 16.75 -12.68 -17.34
C LEU A 7 17.47 -11.87 -16.26
N ASP A 8 17.60 -10.58 -16.47
CA ASP A 8 18.09 -9.70 -15.40
C ASP A 8 17.08 -9.63 -14.27
N VAL A 9 15.79 -9.48 -14.58
CA VAL A 9 14.72 -9.34 -13.56
C VAL A 9 13.53 -10.23 -13.91
N VAL A 10 13.14 -11.11 -12.99
CA VAL A 10 11.86 -11.83 -13.03
C VAL A 10 10.91 -11.23 -12.00
N ILE A 11 9.68 -10.91 -12.44
CA ILE A 11 8.60 -10.40 -11.59
C ILE A 11 7.55 -11.50 -11.48
N ILE A 12 7.18 -11.89 -10.26
CA ILE A 12 6.22 -12.97 -10.00
C ILE A 12 4.87 -12.34 -9.66
N GLY A 13 3.92 -12.38 -10.60
CA GLY A 13 2.55 -11.88 -10.48
C GLY A 13 2.27 -10.60 -11.26
N ALA A 14 1.20 -10.61 -12.07
CA ALA A 14 0.69 -9.49 -12.85
C ALA A 14 -0.44 -8.72 -12.13
N GLY A 15 -0.34 -8.59 -10.81
CA GLY A 15 -1.15 -7.66 -10.04
C GLY A 15 -0.73 -6.21 -10.26
N PRO A 16 -1.46 -5.21 -9.69
CA PRO A 16 -1.15 -3.79 -9.90
C PRO A 16 0.30 -3.42 -9.54
N GLY A 17 0.90 -4.04 -8.51
CA GLY A 17 2.29 -3.77 -8.12
C GLY A 17 3.32 -4.27 -9.13
N GLY A 18 3.15 -5.51 -9.64
CA GLY A 18 4.03 -6.08 -10.66
C GLY A 18 3.90 -5.38 -11.99
N VAL A 19 2.67 -5.02 -12.39
CA VAL A 19 2.43 -4.26 -13.63
C VAL A 19 3.01 -2.84 -13.53
N GLN A 20 2.83 -2.13 -12.39
CA GLN A 20 3.44 -0.80 -12.20
C GLN A 20 4.97 -0.87 -12.30
N LEU A 21 5.59 -1.85 -11.67
CA LEU A 21 7.03 -2.07 -11.75
C LEU A 21 7.48 -2.26 -13.21
N ALA A 22 6.81 -3.13 -13.94
CA ALA A 22 7.15 -3.44 -15.33
C ALA A 22 6.92 -2.25 -16.28
N LEU A 23 5.85 -1.47 -16.09
CA LEU A 23 5.60 -0.22 -16.82
C LEU A 23 6.76 0.75 -16.65
N THR A 24 7.16 1.01 -15.40
CA THR A 24 8.24 1.94 -15.10
C THR A 24 9.60 1.44 -15.62
N LEU A 25 9.90 0.14 -15.51
CA LEU A 25 11.11 -0.45 -16.12
C LEU A 25 11.11 -0.26 -17.64
N GLY A 26 9.97 -0.45 -18.30
CA GLY A 26 9.82 -0.22 -19.74
C GLY A 26 10.04 1.22 -20.15
N GLU A 27 9.53 2.17 -19.38
CA GLU A 27 9.75 3.62 -19.57
C GLU A 27 11.23 4.00 -19.42
N ILE A 28 11.88 3.54 -18.35
CA ILE A 28 13.32 3.75 -18.13
C ILE A 28 14.13 3.18 -19.29
N LYS A 29 13.83 1.94 -19.70
CA LYS A 29 14.53 1.28 -20.82
C LYS A 29 14.40 2.09 -22.13
N ARG A 30 13.20 2.58 -22.46
CA ARG A 30 13.00 3.43 -23.65
C ARG A 30 13.75 4.75 -23.56
N ARG A 31 13.71 5.39 -22.39
CA ARG A 31 14.32 6.71 -22.16
C ARG A 31 15.85 6.66 -22.17
N THR A 32 16.43 5.60 -21.59
CA THR A 32 17.89 5.47 -21.45
C THR A 32 18.56 4.70 -22.58
N GLY A 33 17.81 3.91 -23.36
CA GLY A 33 18.37 2.97 -24.34
C GLY A 33 19.09 1.77 -23.70
N ALA A 34 19.00 1.57 -22.37
CA ALA A 34 19.71 0.52 -21.67
C ALA A 34 19.25 -0.88 -22.11
N ASN A 35 20.20 -1.78 -22.23
CA ASN A 35 19.93 -3.16 -22.63
C ASN A 35 19.88 -4.08 -21.42
N PHE A 36 18.71 -4.22 -20.79
CA PHE A 36 18.41 -5.18 -19.75
C PHE A 36 17.10 -5.92 -20.06
N SER A 37 16.97 -7.11 -19.51
CA SER A 37 15.82 -7.99 -19.72
C SER A 37 14.99 -8.13 -18.46
N TYR A 38 13.64 -8.04 -18.61
CA TYR A 38 12.72 -8.31 -17.53
C TYR A 38 11.45 -8.98 -18.04
N ARG A 39 10.75 -9.72 -17.17
CA ARG A 39 9.51 -10.42 -17.53
C ARG A 39 8.63 -10.63 -16.30
N ILE A 40 7.32 -10.49 -16.48
CA ILE A 40 6.34 -10.94 -15.50
C ILE A 40 5.94 -12.38 -15.81
N LEU A 41 5.92 -13.23 -14.79
CA LEU A 41 5.31 -14.56 -14.83
C LEU A 41 3.98 -14.50 -14.07
N GLU A 42 2.88 -14.86 -14.76
CA GLU A 42 1.54 -14.82 -14.19
C GLU A 42 0.86 -16.18 -14.35
N ARG A 43 0.33 -16.71 -13.24
CA ARG A 43 -0.31 -18.03 -13.20
C ARG A 43 -1.65 -18.09 -13.92
N THR A 44 -2.35 -16.97 -14.05
CA THR A 44 -3.64 -16.88 -14.73
C THR A 44 -3.49 -16.42 -16.17
N ASP A 45 -4.57 -16.45 -16.94
CA ASP A 45 -4.64 -16.05 -18.33
C ASP A 45 -4.74 -14.52 -18.52
N ALA A 46 -4.91 -13.76 -17.43
CA ALA A 46 -5.07 -12.31 -17.45
C ALA A 46 -4.46 -11.66 -16.20
N PRO A 47 -4.14 -10.34 -16.23
CA PRO A 47 -3.61 -9.64 -15.07
C PRO A 47 -4.70 -9.31 -14.05
N GLY A 48 -4.32 -9.13 -12.79
CA GLY A 48 -5.22 -8.63 -11.74
C GLY A 48 -6.10 -9.70 -11.09
N ALA A 49 -5.68 -10.95 -11.06
CA ALA A 49 -6.41 -12.11 -10.53
C ALA A 49 -7.02 -11.90 -9.11
N PHE A 50 -6.37 -11.12 -8.25
CA PHE A 50 -6.92 -10.77 -6.93
C PHE A 50 -8.30 -10.08 -7.06
N PHE A 51 -8.45 -9.16 -8.00
CA PHE A 51 -9.66 -8.36 -8.18
C PHE A 51 -10.77 -9.09 -8.96
N THR A 52 -10.52 -10.26 -9.52
CA THR A 52 -11.59 -11.15 -10.02
C THR A 52 -12.35 -11.81 -8.88
N ARG A 53 -11.76 -11.88 -7.68
CA ARG A 53 -12.32 -12.53 -6.49
C ARG A 53 -12.69 -11.55 -5.37
N PHE A 54 -11.89 -10.49 -5.18
CA PHE A 54 -12.00 -9.56 -4.06
C PHE A 54 -12.18 -8.11 -4.50
N PRO A 55 -12.91 -7.29 -3.76
CA PRO A 55 -13.78 -7.67 -2.63
C PRO A 55 -14.94 -8.56 -3.11
N VAL A 56 -15.40 -9.50 -2.27
CA VAL A 56 -16.40 -10.52 -2.66
C VAL A 56 -17.72 -9.90 -3.15
N HIS A 57 -18.18 -8.81 -2.51
CA HIS A 57 -19.38 -8.06 -2.91
C HIS A 57 -19.16 -7.12 -4.11
N GLY A 58 -17.98 -7.12 -4.72
CA GLY A 58 -17.73 -6.55 -6.05
C GLY A 58 -17.50 -5.04 -6.09
N LYS A 59 -17.50 -4.28 -4.99
CA LYS A 59 -17.32 -2.83 -4.97
C LYS A 59 -16.04 -2.43 -4.23
N LEU A 60 -15.19 -1.62 -4.87
CA LEU A 60 -13.97 -1.08 -4.25
C LEU A 60 -14.33 -0.01 -3.20
N ILE A 61 -13.48 0.13 -2.19
CA ILE A 61 -13.56 1.23 -1.20
C ILE A 61 -12.53 2.32 -1.48
N SER A 62 -11.82 2.24 -2.60
CA SER A 62 -10.82 3.20 -3.07
C SER A 62 -11.46 4.27 -3.95
N ASN A 63 -11.02 5.51 -3.76
CA ASN A 63 -11.62 6.67 -4.42
C ASN A 63 -11.28 6.74 -5.91
N ASN A 64 -12.26 7.22 -6.69
CA ASN A 64 -12.13 7.61 -8.10
C ASN A 64 -12.86 8.94 -8.29
N LYS A 65 -12.21 10.06 -7.89
CA LYS A 65 -12.80 11.39 -8.02
C LYS A 65 -12.51 11.95 -9.41
N LEU A 66 -13.56 12.19 -10.20
CA LEU A 66 -13.42 12.62 -11.58
C LEU A 66 -13.01 14.09 -11.75
N TYR A 67 -13.49 14.96 -10.85
CA TYR A 67 -13.31 16.41 -10.95
C TYR A 67 -12.58 16.94 -9.72
N THR A 68 -11.35 17.41 -9.93
CA THR A 68 -10.46 17.91 -8.87
C THR A 68 -10.15 19.39 -8.99
N GLY A 69 -10.67 20.06 -10.04
CA GLY A 69 -10.29 21.43 -10.40
C GLY A 69 -8.93 21.53 -11.09
N ARG A 70 -8.30 20.41 -11.38
CA ARG A 70 -7.00 20.29 -12.08
C ARG A 70 -7.13 19.34 -13.26
N ASP A 71 -6.12 19.34 -14.15
CA ASP A 71 -6.02 18.36 -15.21
C ASP A 71 -6.04 16.95 -14.60
N PRO A 72 -6.89 16.02 -15.10
CA PRO A 72 -6.90 14.63 -14.65
C PRO A 72 -5.56 13.92 -14.72
N LYS A 73 -4.69 14.35 -15.66
CA LYS A 73 -3.34 13.81 -15.85
C LYS A 73 -2.27 14.50 -14.99
N SER A 74 -2.63 15.51 -14.19
CA SER A 74 -1.67 16.16 -13.30
C SER A 74 -1.25 15.27 -12.14
N ARG A 75 -0.04 15.47 -11.62
CA ARG A 75 0.43 14.80 -10.39
C ARG A 75 -0.50 15.06 -9.21
N TYR A 76 -1.06 16.27 -9.11
CA TYR A 76 -2.05 16.62 -8.09
C TYR A 76 -3.30 15.74 -8.13
N SER A 77 -3.82 15.44 -9.32
CA SER A 77 -5.06 14.66 -9.48
C SER A 77 -4.91 13.19 -9.05
N GLU A 78 -3.69 12.65 -9.00
CA GLU A 78 -3.40 11.32 -8.47
C GLU A 78 -3.80 11.16 -6.99
N ARG A 79 -3.84 12.25 -6.21
CA ARG A 79 -4.30 12.26 -4.80
C ARG A 79 -5.72 11.72 -4.65
N TYR A 80 -6.52 11.85 -5.70
CA TYR A 80 -7.95 11.53 -5.74
C TYR A 80 -8.30 10.37 -6.66
N ASP A 81 -7.33 9.85 -7.41
CA ASP A 81 -7.41 8.60 -8.17
C ASP A 81 -6.57 7.51 -7.49
N TRP A 82 -7.23 6.68 -6.72
CA TRP A 82 -6.58 5.67 -5.90
C TRP A 82 -6.37 4.33 -6.61
N ASN A 83 -6.79 4.22 -7.86
CA ASN A 83 -6.77 2.95 -8.56
C ASN A 83 -5.88 2.93 -9.81
N SER A 84 -5.67 4.08 -10.47
CA SER A 84 -4.83 4.14 -11.67
C SER A 84 -3.37 3.85 -11.37
N LEU A 85 -2.71 3.16 -12.30
CA LEU A 85 -1.26 3.07 -12.35
C LEU A 85 -0.68 4.31 -13.04
N ILE A 86 0.59 4.57 -12.81
CA ILE A 86 1.27 5.76 -13.29
C ILE A 86 2.14 5.40 -14.49
N THR A 87 1.94 6.13 -15.58
CA THR A 87 2.77 6.11 -16.79
C THR A 87 3.19 7.52 -17.16
N ASP A 88 4.27 7.70 -17.94
CA ASP A 88 4.78 9.03 -18.33
C ASP A 88 3.70 9.89 -19.03
N ASP A 89 2.90 9.29 -19.91
CA ASP A 89 1.83 9.97 -20.67
C ASP A 89 0.47 9.99 -19.98
N ARG A 90 0.31 9.20 -18.91
CA ARG A 90 -0.96 9.02 -18.16
C ARG A 90 -2.17 8.83 -19.08
N ALA A 91 -1.98 7.99 -20.10
CA ALA A 91 -3.00 7.79 -21.12
C ALA A 91 -4.13 6.85 -20.71
N VAL A 92 -3.97 6.09 -19.61
CA VAL A 92 -4.95 5.11 -19.11
C VAL A 92 -5.22 5.38 -17.64
N LEU A 93 -6.42 5.84 -17.34
CA LEU A 93 -6.86 6.18 -15.98
C LEU A 93 -8.13 5.41 -15.61
N THR A 94 -8.35 5.18 -14.32
CA THR A 94 -9.56 4.52 -13.80
C THR A 94 -10.84 5.17 -14.29
N ARG A 95 -10.85 6.49 -14.44
CA ARG A 95 -11.99 7.26 -14.98
C ARG A 95 -12.42 6.88 -16.39
N ASP A 96 -11.54 6.26 -17.16
CA ASP A 96 -11.83 5.79 -18.53
C ASP A 96 -12.66 4.49 -18.50
N PHE A 97 -12.64 3.77 -17.36
CA PHE A 97 -13.35 2.51 -17.15
C PHE A 97 -14.57 2.66 -16.23
N SER A 98 -14.60 3.66 -15.36
CA SER A 98 -15.71 3.89 -14.45
C SER A 98 -15.84 5.36 -14.05
N ARG A 99 -17.09 5.83 -13.99
CA ARG A 99 -17.42 7.17 -13.47
C ARG A 99 -17.89 7.14 -12.01
N GLU A 100 -17.97 5.95 -11.39
CA GLU A 100 -18.36 5.82 -9.99
C GLU A 100 -17.24 6.26 -9.05
N PHE A 101 -17.60 6.94 -7.94
CA PHE A 101 -16.63 7.34 -6.92
C PHE A 101 -16.00 6.14 -6.22
N PHE A 102 -16.77 5.06 -6.02
CA PHE A 102 -16.29 3.75 -5.59
C PHE A 102 -16.55 2.75 -6.72
N PRO A 103 -15.59 2.49 -7.60
CA PRO A 103 -15.77 1.63 -8.76
C PRO A 103 -16.05 0.17 -8.38
N ARG A 104 -16.57 -0.58 -9.35
CA ARG A 104 -16.61 -2.03 -9.23
C ARG A 104 -15.21 -2.61 -9.39
N ARG A 105 -14.95 -3.76 -8.75
CA ARG A 105 -13.63 -4.40 -8.74
C ARG A 105 -13.13 -4.81 -10.13
N GLU A 106 -14.05 -5.14 -11.03
CA GLU A 106 -13.75 -5.57 -12.41
C GLU A 106 -13.05 -4.48 -13.23
N VAL A 107 -13.11 -3.23 -12.79
CA VAL A 107 -12.37 -2.11 -13.38
C VAL A 107 -10.86 -2.33 -13.34
N ILE A 108 -10.35 -2.94 -12.26
CA ILE A 108 -8.90 -3.13 -12.10
C ILE A 108 -8.33 -4.12 -13.12
N PRO A 109 -8.83 -5.37 -13.27
CA PRO A 109 -8.34 -6.27 -14.31
C PRO A 109 -8.46 -5.68 -15.72
N ALA A 110 -9.56 -5.00 -16.05
CA ALA A 110 -9.76 -4.38 -17.34
C ALA A 110 -8.73 -3.27 -17.63
N MET A 111 -8.47 -2.41 -16.66
CA MET A 111 -7.43 -1.37 -16.75
C MET A 111 -6.04 -1.97 -16.91
N LEU A 112 -5.70 -3.01 -16.10
CA LEU A 112 -4.39 -3.67 -16.17
C LEU A 112 -4.17 -4.35 -17.51
N ALA A 113 -5.18 -5.01 -18.07
CA ALA A 113 -5.09 -5.64 -19.39
C ALA A 113 -4.82 -4.58 -20.48
N ASN A 114 -5.53 -3.46 -20.46
CA ASN A 114 -5.32 -2.35 -21.37
C ASN A 114 -3.91 -1.74 -21.25
N LEU A 115 -3.41 -1.57 -20.02
CA LEU A 115 -2.04 -1.10 -19.78
C LEU A 115 -0.99 -2.08 -20.32
N CYS A 116 -1.15 -3.39 -20.06
CA CYS A 116 -0.22 -4.41 -20.55
C CYS A 116 -0.17 -4.44 -22.09
N GLU A 117 -1.30 -4.35 -22.74
CA GLU A 117 -1.40 -4.30 -24.21
C GLU A 117 -0.79 -3.02 -24.77
N ARG A 118 -1.24 -1.85 -24.28
CA ARG A 118 -0.83 -0.54 -24.79
C ARG A 118 0.67 -0.30 -24.71
N TYR A 119 1.30 -0.71 -23.60
CA TYR A 119 2.74 -0.50 -23.37
C TYR A 119 3.59 -1.72 -23.67
N ALA A 120 3.01 -2.77 -24.28
CA ALA A 120 3.68 -4.03 -24.60
C ALA A 120 4.48 -4.60 -23.39
N VAL A 121 3.84 -4.63 -22.21
CA VAL A 121 4.46 -5.17 -21.01
C VAL A 121 4.79 -6.65 -21.22
N PRO A 122 6.03 -7.11 -20.98
CA PRO A 122 6.42 -8.49 -21.23
C PRO A 122 5.86 -9.43 -20.13
N VAL A 123 4.61 -9.86 -20.29
CA VAL A 123 3.94 -10.82 -19.41
C VAL A 123 3.88 -12.18 -20.07
N THR A 124 4.27 -13.23 -19.34
CA THR A 124 3.98 -14.62 -19.73
C THR A 124 2.85 -15.14 -18.85
N TYR A 125 1.69 -15.30 -19.45
CA TYR A 125 0.49 -15.81 -18.80
C TYR A 125 0.48 -17.34 -18.75
N ASN A 126 -0.36 -17.91 -17.88
CA ASN A 126 -0.50 -19.36 -17.65
C ASN A 126 0.81 -20.03 -17.28
N VAL A 127 1.65 -19.33 -16.51
CA VAL A 127 2.90 -19.82 -15.94
C VAL A 127 2.89 -19.59 -14.45
N GLY A 128 2.64 -20.64 -13.69
CA GLY A 128 2.65 -20.62 -12.24
C GLY A 128 4.07 -20.86 -11.71
N VAL A 129 4.64 -19.89 -11.00
CA VAL A 129 5.86 -20.09 -10.25
C VAL A 129 5.55 -20.96 -9.05
N THR A 130 6.28 -22.07 -8.90
CA THR A 130 6.10 -23.04 -7.81
C THR A 130 7.14 -22.85 -6.71
N ARG A 131 8.37 -22.44 -7.07
CA ARG A 131 9.47 -22.29 -6.12
C ARG A 131 10.52 -21.31 -6.64
N VAL A 132 11.17 -20.59 -5.73
CA VAL A 132 12.37 -19.80 -6.00
C VAL A 132 13.51 -20.30 -5.14
N ALA A 133 14.63 -20.65 -5.75
CA ALA A 133 15.82 -21.14 -5.06
C ALA A 133 17.04 -20.29 -5.41
N ARG A 134 17.97 -20.13 -4.46
CA ARG A 134 19.26 -19.48 -4.69
C ARG A 134 20.25 -20.46 -5.31
N ARG A 135 20.92 -20.04 -6.36
CA ARG A 135 22.00 -20.80 -7.01
C ARG A 135 23.36 -20.47 -6.40
N GLY A 136 24.34 -21.35 -6.60
CA GLY A 136 25.71 -21.16 -6.11
C GLY A 136 26.47 -20.00 -6.78
N ASP A 137 26.04 -19.55 -7.97
CA ASP A 137 26.57 -18.40 -8.71
C ASP A 137 25.94 -17.07 -8.28
N GLY A 138 25.02 -17.10 -7.34
CA GLY A 138 24.33 -15.93 -6.84
C GLY A 138 23.05 -15.54 -7.60
N ALA A 139 22.74 -16.17 -8.74
CA ALA A 139 21.47 -16.04 -9.43
C ALA A 139 20.36 -16.84 -8.74
N PHE A 140 19.13 -16.68 -9.22
CA PHE A 140 17.96 -17.43 -8.76
C PHE A 140 17.51 -18.42 -9.83
N LEU A 141 17.12 -19.62 -9.40
CA LEU A 141 16.34 -20.56 -10.18
C LEU A 141 14.86 -20.35 -9.82
N VAL A 142 14.07 -19.92 -10.79
CA VAL A 142 12.62 -19.73 -10.67
C VAL A 142 11.96 -20.95 -11.31
N GLU A 143 11.53 -21.89 -10.49
CA GLU A 143 10.83 -23.10 -10.93
C GLU A 143 9.36 -22.76 -11.21
N THR A 144 8.83 -23.30 -12.30
CA THR A 144 7.46 -23.06 -12.74
C THR A 144 6.76 -24.39 -13.05
N ASP A 145 5.45 -24.35 -13.29
CA ASP A 145 4.67 -25.46 -13.83
C ASP A 145 4.96 -25.74 -15.33
N LYS A 146 5.89 -24.97 -15.92
CA LYS A 146 6.45 -25.08 -17.26
C LYS A 146 7.98 -25.19 -17.19
N GLU A 147 8.67 -24.50 -18.08
CA GLU A 147 10.13 -24.43 -18.07
C GLU A 147 10.66 -23.49 -16.99
N PRO A 148 11.72 -23.85 -16.25
CA PRO A 148 12.33 -22.96 -15.28
C PRO A 148 13.00 -21.77 -15.93
N VAL A 149 13.11 -20.68 -15.17
CA VAL A 149 13.78 -19.44 -15.58
C VAL A 149 14.92 -19.13 -14.63
N ILE A 150 16.05 -18.68 -15.16
CA ILE A 150 17.17 -18.18 -14.37
C ILE A 150 17.07 -16.64 -14.33
N ALA A 151 17.26 -16.03 -13.16
CA ALA A 151 17.20 -14.58 -13.00
C ALA A 151 18.30 -14.08 -12.07
N ARG A 152 18.90 -12.91 -12.40
CA ARG A 152 19.83 -12.22 -11.49
C ARG A 152 19.09 -11.65 -10.27
N TYR A 153 17.92 -11.11 -10.51
CA TYR A 153 17.04 -10.51 -9.50
C TYR A 153 15.63 -11.05 -9.62
N VAL A 154 14.99 -11.28 -8.49
CA VAL A 154 13.59 -11.73 -8.43
C VAL A 154 12.78 -10.72 -7.64
N VAL A 155 11.60 -10.34 -8.17
CA VAL A 155 10.62 -9.50 -7.49
C VAL A 155 9.36 -10.30 -7.23
N VAL A 156 9.01 -10.48 -5.97
CA VAL A 156 7.78 -11.14 -5.54
C VAL A 156 6.66 -10.11 -5.48
N ALA A 157 5.68 -10.23 -6.37
CA ALA A 157 4.50 -9.36 -6.48
C ALA A 157 3.19 -10.17 -6.41
N THR A 158 3.22 -11.29 -5.69
CA THR A 158 2.13 -12.26 -5.53
C THR A 158 0.93 -11.73 -4.74
N GLY A 159 1.12 -10.65 -3.99
CA GLY A 159 0.05 -9.96 -3.26
C GLY A 159 -0.30 -10.63 -1.93
N LEU A 160 -1.60 -10.69 -1.63
CA LEU A 160 -2.10 -11.15 -0.34
C LEU A 160 -3.06 -12.32 -0.53
N ASN A 161 -2.99 -13.29 0.40
CA ASN A 161 -3.95 -14.38 0.52
C ASN A 161 -4.87 -14.17 1.75
N PRO A 162 -6.14 -14.60 1.69
CA PRO A 162 -6.98 -14.65 2.88
C PRO A 162 -6.31 -15.45 3.99
N TRP A 163 -6.38 -14.92 5.20
CA TRP A 163 -5.84 -15.56 6.39
C TRP A 163 -6.98 -15.92 7.33
N THR A 164 -6.96 -17.14 7.85
CA THR A 164 -7.90 -17.62 8.83
C THR A 164 -7.23 -17.69 10.20
N ALA A 165 -7.81 -17.01 11.20
CA ALA A 165 -7.31 -17.08 12.56
C ALA A 165 -7.41 -18.53 13.10
N PRO A 166 -6.42 -19.00 13.86
CA PRO A 166 -6.40 -20.37 14.41
C PRO A 166 -7.37 -20.48 15.61
N ILE A 167 -8.66 -20.53 15.31
CA ILE A 167 -9.74 -20.70 16.28
C ILE A 167 -10.21 -22.14 16.24
N PRO A 168 -10.31 -22.88 17.36
CA PRO A 168 -10.88 -24.23 17.39
C PRO A 168 -12.27 -24.27 16.76
N GLY A 169 -12.46 -25.13 15.74
CA GLY A 169 -13.71 -25.27 15.00
C GLY A 169 -13.91 -24.24 13.87
N VAL A 170 -12.90 -23.43 13.55
CA VAL A 170 -13.00 -22.41 12.48
C VAL A 170 -13.25 -23.04 11.10
N GLU A 171 -12.82 -24.27 10.88
CA GLU A 171 -13.07 -25.06 9.66
C GLU A 171 -14.57 -25.32 9.41
N LEU A 172 -15.41 -25.17 10.42
CA LEU A 172 -16.87 -25.28 10.31
C LEU A 172 -17.52 -24.02 9.74
N THR A 173 -16.79 -22.90 9.69
CA THR A 173 -17.31 -21.60 9.26
C THR A 173 -17.20 -21.43 7.74
N THR A 174 -17.93 -20.45 7.21
CA THR A 174 -17.78 -20.03 5.81
C THR A 174 -16.68 -18.98 5.70
N PRO A 175 -15.53 -19.24 5.02
CA PRO A 175 -14.51 -18.22 4.80
C PRO A 175 -15.05 -17.05 3.95
N TYR A 176 -14.56 -15.84 4.19
CA TYR A 176 -14.89 -14.63 3.41
C TYR A 176 -14.82 -14.88 1.89
N ALA A 177 -13.77 -15.56 1.43
CA ALA A 177 -13.56 -15.87 0.01
C ALA A 177 -14.61 -16.82 -0.59
N ALA A 178 -15.37 -17.55 0.25
CA ALA A 178 -16.39 -18.50 -0.13
C ALA A 178 -17.80 -18.09 0.37
N MET A 179 -17.97 -16.81 0.68
CA MET A 179 -19.25 -16.27 1.12
C MET A 179 -20.35 -16.63 0.11
N LYS A 180 -21.48 -17.12 0.62
CA LYS A 180 -22.62 -17.52 -0.18
C LYS A 180 -23.39 -16.29 -0.68
N PRO A 181 -24.26 -16.42 -1.71
CA PRO A 181 -25.16 -15.35 -2.12
C PRO A 181 -26.01 -14.83 -0.95
N ARG A 182 -26.33 -13.55 -0.94
CA ARG A 182 -27.02 -12.87 0.18
C ARG A 182 -28.34 -13.53 0.58
N GLU A 183 -29.08 -14.07 -0.39
CA GLU A 183 -30.36 -14.74 -0.20
C GLU A 183 -30.25 -15.98 0.69
N HIS A 184 -29.05 -16.59 0.75
CA HIS A 184 -28.78 -17.73 1.63
C HIS A 184 -28.91 -17.37 3.12
N TYR A 185 -28.72 -16.10 3.46
CA TYR A 185 -28.70 -15.60 4.84
C TYR A 185 -30.10 -15.10 5.30
N ARG A 186 -31.15 -15.30 4.49
CA ARG A 186 -32.51 -14.83 4.80
C ARG A 186 -33.01 -15.44 6.11
N ASP A 187 -33.49 -14.53 6.99
CA ASP A 187 -34.03 -14.84 8.33
C ASP A 187 -33.05 -15.56 9.28
N LYS A 188 -31.74 -15.57 8.95
CA LYS A 188 -30.69 -16.23 9.75
C LYS A 188 -30.02 -15.30 10.74
N ARG A 189 -29.59 -15.85 11.88
CA ARG A 189 -28.67 -15.23 12.82
C ARG A 189 -27.23 -15.46 12.29
N VAL A 190 -26.54 -14.40 11.97
CA VAL A 190 -25.20 -14.46 11.33
C VAL A 190 -24.14 -13.87 12.26
N LEU A 191 -23.14 -14.68 12.59
CA LEU A 191 -21.90 -14.18 13.21
C LEU A 191 -20.83 -13.97 12.15
N ILE A 192 -20.17 -12.81 12.18
CA ILE A 192 -19.00 -12.50 11.36
C ILE A 192 -17.78 -12.37 12.28
N ILE A 193 -16.83 -13.27 12.14
CA ILE A 193 -15.57 -13.25 12.90
C ILE A 193 -14.59 -12.32 12.17
N GLY A 194 -14.39 -11.12 12.72
CA GLY A 194 -13.56 -10.05 12.16
C GLY A 194 -14.32 -8.73 12.05
N LYS A 195 -13.72 -7.63 12.56
CA LYS A 195 -14.27 -6.27 12.52
C LYS A 195 -13.40 -5.31 11.67
N GLY A 196 -12.78 -5.86 10.60
CA GLY A 196 -12.12 -5.06 9.56
C GLY A 196 -13.06 -4.74 8.39
N ASN A 197 -12.52 -4.12 7.33
CA ASN A 197 -13.31 -3.79 6.14
C ASN A 197 -14.08 -5.00 5.58
N SER A 198 -13.43 -6.16 5.43
CA SER A 198 -14.09 -7.37 4.90
C SER A 198 -15.26 -7.85 5.77
N GLY A 199 -15.13 -7.78 7.10
CA GLY A 199 -16.23 -8.13 8.01
C GLY A 199 -17.42 -7.20 7.87
N PHE A 200 -17.19 -5.88 7.82
CA PHE A 200 -18.25 -4.90 7.61
C PHE A 200 -18.86 -4.96 6.21
N GLU A 201 -18.08 -5.32 5.21
CA GLU A 201 -18.58 -5.56 3.86
C GLU A 201 -19.54 -6.75 3.82
N CYS A 202 -19.18 -7.87 4.47
CA CYS A 202 -20.08 -9.02 4.62
C CYS A 202 -21.38 -8.62 5.32
N ALA A 203 -21.26 -7.92 6.45
CA ALA A 203 -22.43 -7.48 7.22
C ALA A 203 -23.35 -6.57 6.41
N LYS A 204 -22.78 -5.64 5.65
CA LYS A 204 -23.54 -4.75 4.77
C LYS A 204 -24.24 -5.50 3.63
N ASP A 205 -23.59 -6.52 3.08
CA ASP A 205 -24.18 -7.30 1.97
C ASP A 205 -25.39 -8.10 2.42
N VAL A 206 -25.37 -8.65 3.64
CA VAL A 206 -26.47 -9.45 4.19
C VAL A 206 -27.50 -8.65 5.02
N LEU A 207 -27.33 -7.33 5.12
CA LEU A 207 -28.10 -6.47 6.03
C LEU A 207 -29.62 -6.57 5.84
N ASN A 208 -30.07 -6.71 4.61
CA ASN A 208 -31.51 -6.79 4.29
C ASN A 208 -32.08 -8.22 4.43
N GLU A 209 -31.25 -9.21 4.53
CA GLU A 209 -31.67 -10.62 4.52
C GLU A 209 -31.58 -11.26 5.92
N ALA A 210 -30.48 -11.01 6.63
CA ALA A 210 -30.27 -11.63 7.93
C ALA A 210 -31.18 -11.04 9.03
N SER A 211 -31.69 -11.90 9.92
CA SER A 211 -32.46 -11.45 11.09
C SER A 211 -31.60 -10.82 12.17
N ILE A 212 -30.41 -11.35 12.39
CA ILE A 212 -29.42 -10.82 13.34
C ILE A 212 -28.03 -10.86 12.69
N ILE A 213 -27.26 -9.77 12.85
CA ILE A 213 -25.87 -9.71 12.41
C ILE A 213 -25.01 -9.27 13.59
N MET A 214 -24.03 -10.10 13.94
CA MET A 214 -23.02 -9.77 14.94
C MET A 214 -21.63 -9.84 14.33
N LEU A 215 -20.77 -8.86 14.63
CA LEU A 215 -19.35 -8.88 14.28
C LEU A 215 -18.53 -9.00 15.55
N ALA A 216 -17.55 -9.91 15.55
CA ALA A 216 -16.74 -10.19 16.72
C ALA A 216 -15.24 -10.11 16.43
N SER A 217 -14.50 -9.42 17.28
CA SER A 217 -13.03 -9.48 17.35
C SER A 217 -12.53 -8.99 18.71
N PRO A 218 -11.30 -9.34 19.14
CA PRO A 218 -10.80 -8.96 20.45
C PRO A 218 -10.68 -7.46 20.68
N SER A 219 -10.33 -6.69 19.62
CA SER A 219 -10.11 -5.26 19.72
C SER A 219 -11.38 -4.46 19.35
N PRO A 220 -11.55 -3.25 19.90
CA PRO A 220 -12.58 -2.31 19.44
C PRO A 220 -12.49 -2.04 17.94
N THR A 221 -13.63 -1.67 17.33
CA THR A 221 -13.68 -1.27 15.93
C THR A 221 -12.86 0.01 15.73
N ARG A 222 -11.99 0.03 14.75
CA ARG A 222 -11.17 1.18 14.38
C ARG A 222 -11.72 1.81 13.12
N LEU A 223 -12.31 2.99 13.24
CA LEU A 223 -12.84 3.76 12.11
C LEU A 223 -11.73 4.65 11.53
N ALA A 224 -11.66 4.75 10.21
CA ALA A 224 -10.59 5.49 9.54
C ALA A 224 -10.54 6.98 9.91
N TYR A 225 -11.70 7.61 10.16
CA TYR A 225 -11.74 9.01 10.57
C TYR A 225 -11.19 9.25 11.98
N GLN A 226 -11.17 8.23 12.84
CA GLN A 226 -10.59 8.32 14.18
C GLN A 226 -9.07 8.13 14.17
N THR A 227 -8.55 7.39 13.19
CA THR A 227 -7.16 6.91 13.20
C THR A 227 -6.32 7.45 12.05
N HIS A 228 -6.91 8.04 11.02
CA HIS A 228 -6.31 8.31 9.70
C HIS A 228 -5.73 7.08 8.99
N TYR A 229 -5.76 5.92 9.61
CA TYR A 229 -5.19 4.71 9.02
C TYR A 229 -6.09 4.15 7.94
N VAL A 230 -5.57 4.05 6.72
CA VAL A 230 -6.34 3.59 5.55
C VAL A 230 -6.84 2.14 5.65
N GLY A 231 -6.20 1.29 6.46
CA GLY A 231 -6.63 -0.08 6.75
C GLY A 231 -7.76 -0.22 7.77
N SER A 232 -8.11 0.86 8.49
CA SER A 232 -9.26 0.86 9.41
C SER A 232 -10.58 0.92 8.62
N VAL A 233 -11.70 0.65 9.29
CA VAL A 233 -13.02 0.58 8.62
C VAL A 233 -13.33 1.90 7.90
N ARG A 234 -13.49 1.79 6.59
CA ARG A 234 -13.70 2.93 5.69
C ARG A 234 -15.15 3.37 5.66
N HIS A 235 -15.36 4.64 5.32
CA HIS A 235 -16.67 5.28 5.26
C HIS A 235 -17.76 4.45 4.56
N PRO A 236 -17.55 3.79 3.41
CA PRO A 236 -18.61 3.00 2.77
C PRO A 236 -19.17 1.87 3.65
N ASN A 237 -18.43 1.47 4.68
CA ASN A 237 -18.77 0.38 5.58
C ASN A 237 -19.30 0.87 6.95
N CYS A 238 -19.30 2.18 7.22
CA CYS A 238 -19.76 2.72 8.52
C CYS A 238 -21.28 2.65 8.73
N LEU A 239 -22.07 2.41 7.67
CA LEU A 239 -23.53 2.34 7.74
C LEU A 239 -24.04 1.42 8.85
N LEU A 240 -23.40 0.26 9.04
CA LEU A 240 -23.79 -0.70 10.07
C LEU A 240 -23.60 -0.13 11.48
N VAL A 241 -22.52 0.61 11.71
CA VAL A 241 -22.25 1.25 13.00
C VAL A 241 -23.33 2.29 13.32
N GLU A 242 -23.64 3.16 12.37
CA GLU A 242 -24.59 4.26 12.54
C GLU A 242 -26.02 3.79 12.71
N ASN A 243 -26.49 2.90 11.83
CA ASN A 243 -27.90 2.57 11.75
C ASN A 243 -28.24 1.28 12.46
N TYR A 244 -27.37 0.29 12.51
CA TYR A 244 -27.66 -1.02 13.09
C TYR A 244 -27.20 -1.09 14.55
N GLN A 245 -25.95 -0.79 14.85
CA GLN A 245 -25.42 -0.87 16.20
C GLN A 245 -26.14 0.09 17.18
N LEU A 246 -26.40 1.32 16.76
CA LEU A 246 -27.08 2.32 17.62
C LEU A 246 -28.56 2.02 17.86
N LYS A 247 -29.19 1.28 16.97
CA LYS A 247 -30.61 0.92 17.06
C LYS A 247 -30.85 -0.49 17.60
N HIS A 248 -29.94 -1.40 17.31
CA HIS A 248 -29.99 -2.80 17.68
C HIS A 248 -28.74 -3.11 18.52
N GLN A 249 -28.92 -3.32 19.80
CA GLN A 249 -27.83 -3.55 20.75
C GLN A 249 -26.94 -4.72 20.36
N ALA A 250 -25.67 -4.68 20.76
CA ALA A 250 -24.71 -5.77 20.69
C ALA A 250 -24.33 -6.26 19.26
N ALA A 251 -24.48 -5.44 18.23
CA ALA A 251 -24.03 -5.81 16.88
C ALA A 251 -22.50 -5.96 16.74
N LEU A 252 -21.73 -5.33 17.62
CA LEU A 252 -20.24 -5.36 17.62
C LEU A 252 -19.71 -5.88 18.95
N LEU A 253 -19.19 -7.11 18.95
CA LEU A 253 -18.65 -7.75 20.14
C LEU A 253 -17.13 -7.54 20.24
N ASN A 254 -16.67 -7.11 21.42
CA ASN A 254 -15.25 -7.08 21.78
C ASN A 254 -14.93 -8.36 22.56
N CYS A 255 -14.57 -9.42 21.85
CA CYS A 255 -14.36 -10.74 22.44
C CYS A 255 -13.35 -11.58 21.68
N HIS A 256 -12.71 -12.49 22.36
CA HIS A 256 -12.03 -13.63 21.76
C HIS A 256 -13.06 -14.73 21.45
N ILE A 257 -13.05 -15.28 20.25
CA ILE A 257 -13.75 -16.52 19.95
C ILE A 257 -12.88 -17.67 20.48
N ARG A 258 -13.38 -18.37 21.49
CA ARG A 258 -12.66 -19.51 22.12
C ARG A 258 -12.83 -20.77 21.30
N GLN A 259 -14.04 -20.98 20.75
CA GLN A 259 -14.40 -22.17 20.00
C GLN A 259 -15.64 -21.91 19.13
N VAL A 260 -15.70 -22.60 18.00
CA VAL A 260 -16.90 -22.79 17.19
C VAL A 260 -17.24 -24.28 17.20
N ALA A 261 -18.50 -24.63 17.42
CA ALA A 261 -19.00 -26.01 17.40
C ALA A 261 -20.32 -26.11 16.65
N ARG A 262 -20.65 -27.29 16.14
CA ARG A 262 -22.01 -27.57 15.65
C ARG A 262 -22.96 -27.87 16.80
N CYS A 263 -24.20 -27.42 16.66
CA CYS A 263 -25.31 -27.78 17.53
C CYS A 263 -26.54 -28.16 16.70
N ASN A 264 -27.63 -28.58 17.36
CA ASN A 264 -28.85 -29.02 16.68
C ASN A 264 -29.50 -27.90 15.83
N SER A 265 -29.31 -26.64 16.19
CA SER A 265 -29.90 -25.47 15.54
C SER A 265 -28.94 -24.70 14.64
N GLY A 266 -27.74 -25.25 14.34
CA GLY A 266 -26.72 -24.56 13.53
C GLY A 266 -25.31 -24.62 14.13
N TYR A 267 -24.86 -23.49 14.70
CA TYR A 267 -23.55 -23.36 15.29
C TYR A 267 -23.60 -22.67 16.64
N GLN A 268 -22.66 -23.03 17.51
CA GLN A 268 -22.38 -22.34 18.76
C GLN A 268 -21.00 -21.71 18.70
N ALA A 269 -20.91 -20.42 19.10
CA ALA A 269 -19.65 -19.72 19.29
C ALA A 269 -19.48 -19.43 20.80
N THR A 270 -18.44 -20.00 21.41
CA THR A 270 -18.03 -19.65 22.78
C THR A 270 -17.13 -18.44 22.69
N VAL A 271 -17.53 -17.36 23.35
CA VAL A 271 -16.85 -16.07 23.35
C VAL A 271 -16.32 -15.71 24.75
N ALA A 272 -15.24 -14.95 24.81
CA ALA A 272 -14.75 -14.36 26.06
C ALA A 272 -14.59 -12.85 25.87
N TYR A 273 -15.36 -12.05 26.56
CA TYR A 273 -15.43 -10.59 26.38
C TYR A 273 -14.17 -9.89 26.89
N THR A 274 -13.51 -9.10 26.03
CA THR A 274 -12.29 -8.33 26.39
C THR A 274 -12.61 -7.07 27.18
N ASN A 275 -13.83 -6.64 27.20
CA ASN A 275 -14.33 -5.45 27.92
C ASN A 275 -15.24 -5.79 29.11
N ALA A 276 -15.28 -7.07 29.53
CA ALA A 276 -16.06 -7.56 30.66
C ALA A 276 -15.29 -8.69 31.38
N ASP A 277 -14.09 -8.39 31.88
CA ASP A 277 -13.25 -9.27 32.73
C ASP A 277 -13.09 -10.71 32.20
N ASN A 278 -13.11 -10.90 30.87
CA ASN A 278 -13.09 -12.19 30.20
C ASN A 278 -14.30 -13.09 30.54
N GLU A 279 -15.44 -12.50 30.89
CA GLU A 279 -16.70 -13.25 31.02
C GLU A 279 -16.94 -14.10 29.77
N VAL A 280 -17.36 -15.36 30.00
CA VAL A 280 -17.53 -16.33 28.93
C VAL A 280 -19.02 -16.57 28.70
N GLU A 281 -19.41 -16.51 27.42
CA GLU A 281 -20.77 -16.80 26.98
C GLU A 281 -20.76 -17.74 25.78
N THR A 282 -21.81 -18.48 25.58
CA THR A 282 -22.05 -19.31 24.38
C THR A 282 -23.27 -18.79 23.63
N LEU A 283 -23.06 -18.41 22.37
CA LEU A 283 -24.05 -17.79 21.51
C LEU A 283 -24.40 -18.72 20.35
N ASP A 284 -25.69 -18.82 20.02
CA ASP A 284 -26.20 -19.64 18.93
C ASP A 284 -26.37 -18.84 17.64
N PHE A 285 -25.91 -19.39 16.52
CA PHE A 285 -26.02 -18.81 15.19
C PHE A 285 -26.44 -19.86 14.16
N ASP A 286 -27.08 -19.40 13.08
CA ASP A 286 -27.44 -20.25 11.96
C ASP A 286 -26.32 -20.32 10.92
N GLU A 287 -25.51 -19.26 10.83
CA GLU A 287 -24.35 -19.17 9.94
C GLU A 287 -23.21 -18.39 10.61
N ILE A 288 -21.96 -18.81 10.34
CA ILE A 288 -20.77 -18.09 10.79
C ILE A 288 -19.86 -17.83 9.59
N ILE A 289 -19.47 -16.54 9.38
CA ILE A 289 -18.55 -16.11 8.34
C ILE A 289 -17.22 -15.73 9.00
N THR A 290 -16.09 -16.22 8.45
CA THR A 290 -14.75 -15.87 8.94
C THR A 290 -14.09 -14.85 8.01
N ALA A 291 -13.88 -13.61 8.51
CA ALA A 291 -13.31 -12.48 7.79
C ALA A 291 -12.12 -11.89 8.57
N THR A 292 -11.14 -12.75 8.91
CA THR A 292 -10.01 -12.40 9.82
C THR A 292 -8.85 -11.70 9.13
N GLY A 293 -8.98 -11.35 7.86
CA GLY A 293 -8.05 -10.53 7.10
C GLY A 293 -7.16 -11.30 6.13
N PHE A 294 -6.00 -10.73 5.81
CA PHE A 294 -5.10 -11.22 4.78
C PHE A 294 -3.65 -11.23 5.30
N THR A 295 -2.83 -12.08 4.68
CA THR A 295 -1.38 -12.16 4.92
C THR A 295 -0.65 -12.17 3.59
N GLY A 296 0.64 -11.80 3.58
CA GLY A 296 1.48 -11.85 2.38
C GLY A 296 1.62 -13.26 1.82
N ASP A 297 1.39 -13.40 0.52
CA ASP A 297 1.62 -14.63 -0.24
C ASP A 297 3.12 -14.77 -0.49
N LEU A 298 3.78 -15.60 0.30
CA LEU A 298 5.21 -15.90 0.22
C LEU A 298 5.49 -17.39 -0.06
N ASP A 299 4.48 -18.14 -0.51
CA ASP A 299 4.59 -19.60 -0.67
C ASP A 299 5.69 -19.97 -1.67
N THR A 300 5.82 -19.24 -2.78
CA THR A 300 6.85 -19.49 -3.81
C THR A 300 8.28 -19.27 -3.32
N VAL A 301 8.48 -18.55 -2.24
CA VAL A 301 9.78 -18.21 -1.62
C VAL A 301 9.93 -18.79 -0.21
N GLY A 302 9.04 -19.69 0.19
CA GLY A 302 9.00 -20.26 1.55
C GLY A 302 10.31 -20.94 1.96
N ASP A 303 10.96 -21.64 1.05
CA ASP A 303 12.23 -22.34 1.29
C ASP A 303 13.43 -21.40 1.56
N LEU A 304 13.29 -20.11 1.28
CA LEU A 304 14.34 -19.12 1.55
C LEU A 304 14.38 -18.65 3.00
N GLY A 305 13.46 -19.14 3.86
CA GLY A 305 13.46 -18.86 5.29
C GLY A 305 13.27 -17.37 5.65
N LEU A 306 12.42 -16.66 4.92
CA LEU A 306 12.24 -15.22 5.04
C LEU A 306 11.59 -14.84 6.39
N PRO A 307 12.20 -13.94 7.17
CA PRO A 307 11.56 -13.35 8.34
C PRO A 307 10.28 -12.58 7.95
N ARG A 308 9.28 -12.63 8.84
CA ARG A 308 8.04 -11.86 8.67
C ARG A 308 7.93 -10.79 9.75
N VAL A 309 7.63 -9.57 9.34
CA VAL A 309 7.25 -8.48 10.24
C VAL A 309 5.73 -8.48 10.43
N HIS A 310 5.29 -8.16 11.66
CA HIS A 310 3.87 -8.20 12.07
C HIS A 310 3.18 -9.55 11.81
N GLY A 311 3.95 -10.64 11.64
CA GLY A 311 3.45 -11.96 11.27
C GLY A 311 2.81 -12.04 9.88
N LYS A 312 2.94 -11.00 9.04
CA LYS A 312 2.19 -10.86 7.78
C LYS A 312 3.04 -10.58 6.55
N PHE A 313 4.04 -9.72 6.67
CA PHE A 313 4.79 -9.16 5.54
C PHE A 313 6.26 -9.59 5.60
N PRO A 314 6.97 -9.64 4.46
CA PRO A 314 8.41 -9.90 4.48
C PRO A 314 9.16 -8.77 5.18
N ASP A 315 10.28 -9.10 5.83
CA ASP A 315 11.23 -8.11 6.36
C ASP A 315 12.09 -7.56 5.22
N ILE A 316 11.92 -6.27 4.92
CA ILE A 316 12.52 -5.58 3.79
C ILE A 316 13.25 -4.30 4.20
N ASP A 317 14.20 -3.89 3.38
CA ASP A 317 14.92 -2.62 3.52
C ASP A 317 14.20 -1.45 2.85
N GLY A 318 14.82 -0.27 2.89
CA GLY A 318 14.28 0.96 2.30
C GLY A 318 14.20 0.97 0.77
N MET A 319 14.72 -0.05 0.08
CA MET A 319 14.59 -0.25 -1.38
C MET A 319 13.78 -1.52 -1.71
N PHE A 320 13.03 -2.01 -0.74
CA PHE A 320 12.14 -3.17 -0.84
C PHE A 320 12.85 -4.49 -1.12
N GLN A 321 14.16 -4.58 -0.83
CA GLN A 321 14.93 -5.82 -0.88
C GLN A 321 14.73 -6.59 0.43
N SER A 322 14.70 -7.93 0.34
CA SER A 322 14.77 -8.80 1.51
C SER A 322 16.03 -8.53 2.33
N ARG A 323 15.88 -8.32 3.65
CA ARG A 323 17.05 -8.20 4.54
C ARG A 323 17.82 -9.50 4.68
N ALA A 324 17.16 -10.63 4.47
CA ALA A 324 17.75 -11.97 4.60
C ALA A 324 18.36 -12.50 3.30
N VAL A 325 17.82 -12.12 2.12
CA VAL A 325 18.19 -12.70 0.83
C VAL A 325 18.51 -11.58 -0.18
N PRO A 326 19.80 -11.24 -0.38
CA PRO A 326 20.18 -10.23 -1.35
C PRO A 326 19.74 -10.58 -2.78
N GLY A 327 19.24 -9.59 -3.53
CA GLY A 327 18.72 -9.76 -4.89
C GLY A 327 17.27 -10.24 -4.97
N LEU A 328 16.63 -10.54 -3.84
CA LEU A 328 15.20 -10.81 -3.74
C LEU A 328 14.48 -9.55 -3.28
N PHE A 329 13.51 -9.09 -4.07
CA PHE A 329 12.75 -7.86 -3.84
C PHE A 329 11.25 -8.15 -3.75
N PHE A 330 10.49 -7.16 -3.24
CA PHE A 330 9.05 -7.24 -3.12
C PHE A 330 8.36 -6.03 -3.73
N ALA A 331 7.20 -6.26 -4.36
CA ALA A 331 6.37 -5.20 -4.93
C ALA A 331 4.89 -5.35 -4.54
N GLY A 332 4.12 -4.30 -4.78
CA GLY A 332 2.70 -4.30 -4.45
C GLY A 332 2.43 -4.32 -2.95
N ALA A 333 1.34 -4.96 -2.53
CA ALA A 333 0.92 -4.99 -1.13
C ALA A 333 1.92 -5.68 -0.18
N LEU A 334 2.89 -6.43 -0.70
CA LEU A 334 3.98 -7.03 0.10
C LEU A 334 4.94 -5.98 0.65
N THR A 335 4.96 -4.76 0.12
CA THR A 335 5.80 -3.67 0.62
C THR A 335 5.23 -2.96 1.86
N HIS A 336 4.09 -3.42 2.40
CA HIS A 336 3.39 -2.76 3.52
C HIS A 336 3.98 -3.04 4.91
N GLY A 337 5.03 -3.86 5.02
CA GLY A 337 5.63 -4.19 6.33
C GLY A 337 6.15 -2.97 7.10
N PRO A 338 6.99 -2.12 6.50
CA PRO A 338 7.61 -0.97 7.17
C PRO A 338 6.62 0.11 7.67
N ASP A 339 5.50 0.29 6.96
CA ASP A 339 4.51 1.32 7.26
C ASP A 339 3.17 0.76 7.78
N TYR A 340 3.14 -0.51 8.18
CA TYR A 340 1.94 -1.16 8.67
C TYR A 340 1.37 -0.45 9.91
N ARG A 341 0.11 -0.05 9.82
CA ARG A 341 -0.62 0.74 10.83
C ARG A 341 -0.08 2.17 11.04
N SER A 342 0.68 2.71 10.09
CA SER A 342 1.01 4.13 10.01
C SER A 342 -0.04 4.89 9.18
N PHE A 343 0.23 6.16 8.87
CA PHE A 343 -0.66 6.99 8.05
C PHE A 343 -0.49 6.75 6.55
N SER A 344 0.52 6.01 6.15
CA SER A 344 0.81 5.73 4.74
C SER A 344 0.03 4.53 4.21
N SER A 345 0.11 4.29 2.92
CA SER A 345 -0.82 3.42 2.21
C SER A 345 -0.16 2.34 1.36
N SER A 346 1.04 1.85 1.73
CA SER A 346 1.74 0.80 0.97
C SER A 346 0.97 -0.53 0.82
N GLY A 347 -0.08 -0.75 1.61
CA GLY A 347 -0.97 -1.89 1.46
C GLY A 347 -2.02 -1.75 0.33
N PHE A 348 -2.10 -0.59 -0.35
CA PHE A 348 -3.13 -0.24 -1.33
C PHE A 348 -2.50 0.27 -2.63
N ILE A 349 -3.25 0.18 -3.76
CA ILE A 349 -2.75 0.58 -5.09
C ILE A 349 -2.17 2.00 -5.06
N HIS A 350 -2.90 2.96 -4.50
CA HIS A 350 -2.48 4.36 -4.45
C HIS A 350 -1.20 4.63 -3.63
N GLY A 351 -0.79 3.69 -2.79
CA GLY A 351 0.47 3.75 -2.07
C GLY A 351 1.56 2.94 -2.77
N PHE A 352 1.37 1.63 -2.90
CA PHE A 352 2.44 0.77 -3.41
C PHE A 352 2.79 1.02 -4.89
N ARG A 353 2.00 1.74 -5.68
CA ARG A 353 2.40 2.16 -7.03
C ARG A 353 3.66 3.01 -6.99
N TYR A 354 3.80 3.90 -6.00
CA TYR A 354 5.03 4.69 -5.81
C TYR A 354 6.20 3.83 -5.31
N ASN A 355 5.95 2.87 -4.42
CA ASN A 355 6.96 1.90 -3.98
C ASN A 355 7.49 1.09 -5.18
N SER A 356 6.60 0.65 -6.06
CA SER A 356 6.98 -0.08 -7.29
C SER A 356 7.79 0.78 -8.26
N MET A 357 7.50 2.10 -8.35
CA MET A 357 8.30 3.05 -9.14
C MET A 357 9.69 3.23 -8.53
N ILE A 358 9.80 3.44 -7.22
CA ILE A 358 11.10 3.54 -6.51
C ILE A 358 11.93 2.28 -6.76
N LEU A 359 11.33 1.10 -6.63
CA LEU A 359 11.98 -0.17 -6.89
C LEU A 359 12.43 -0.30 -8.35
N ALA A 360 11.62 0.16 -9.32
CA ALA A 360 11.96 0.12 -10.74
C ALA A 360 13.22 0.93 -11.05
N HIS A 361 13.32 2.16 -10.54
CA HIS A 361 14.50 3.00 -10.67
C HIS A 361 15.73 2.36 -10.03
N HIS A 362 15.57 1.74 -8.87
CA HIS A 362 16.65 1.02 -8.20
C HIS A 362 17.13 -0.18 -9.02
N LEU A 363 16.20 -1.04 -9.47
CA LEU A 363 16.52 -2.22 -10.28
C LEU A 363 17.18 -1.81 -11.62
N ALA A 364 16.61 -0.83 -12.31
CA ALA A 364 17.18 -0.32 -13.56
C ALA A 364 18.65 0.14 -13.38
N ASN A 365 18.92 0.85 -12.30
CA ASN A 365 20.30 1.30 -11.99
C ASN A 365 21.25 0.14 -11.75
N ILE A 366 20.87 -0.88 -10.96
CA ILE A 366 21.74 -2.03 -10.66
C ILE A 366 21.93 -2.99 -11.84
N VAL A 367 21.03 -2.93 -12.85
CA VAL A 367 21.22 -3.67 -14.12
C VAL A 367 21.89 -2.82 -15.21
N GLY A 368 22.40 -1.62 -14.86
CA GLY A 368 23.24 -0.80 -15.72
C GLY A 368 22.54 0.34 -16.50
N ALA A 369 21.27 0.61 -16.23
CA ALA A 369 20.62 1.79 -16.80
C ALA A 369 21.05 3.06 -16.06
N THR A 370 21.59 4.03 -16.78
CA THR A 370 21.99 5.32 -16.22
C THR A 370 20.96 6.38 -16.57
N GLU A 371 20.21 6.83 -15.57
CA GLU A 371 19.26 7.92 -15.74
C GLU A 371 19.93 9.27 -15.44
N LEU A 372 19.58 10.28 -16.24
CA LEU A 372 19.99 11.64 -15.97
C LEU A 372 19.23 12.15 -14.73
N GLN A 373 20.00 12.56 -13.74
CA GLN A 373 19.45 13.17 -12.52
C GLN A 373 19.39 14.69 -12.70
N PRO A 374 18.21 15.33 -12.56
CA PRO A 374 18.07 16.77 -12.64
C PRO A 374 18.98 17.49 -11.63
N ARG A 375 19.55 18.62 -12.06
CA ARG A 375 20.36 19.49 -11.22
C ARG A 375 19.58 20.75 -10.93
N ILE A 376 19.58 21.17 -9.68
CA ILE A 376 18.82 22.32 -9.18
C ILE A 376 19.83 23.28 -8.56
N ALA A 377 19.77 24.55 -8.97
CA ALA A 377 20.59 25.59 -8.35
C ALA A 377 20.12 25.83 -6.89
N PRO A 378 21.01 26.23 -5.99
CA PRO A 378 20.64 26.51 -4.60
C PRO A 378 19.47 27.49 -4.48
N ASP A 379 19.45 28.55 -5.30
CA ASP A 379 18.44 29.61 -5.28
C ASP A 379 17.05 29.10 -5.74
N ASP A 380 17.01 28.04 -6.56
CA ASP A 380 15.76 27.47 -7.11
C ASP A 380 15.18 26.36 -6.22
N LEU A 381 15.96 25.83 -5.25
CA LEU A 381 15.55 24.66 -4.48
C LEU A 381 14.29 24.93 -3.65
N ALA A 382 14.15 26.10 -3.05
CA ALA A 382 12.98 26.45 -2.24
C ALA A 382 11.69 26.39 -3.06
N ASP A 383 11.68 26.97 -4.25
CA ASP A 383 10.53 26.94 -5.15
C ASP A 383 10.21 25.53 -5.63
N HIS A 384 11.26 24.75 -5.92
CA HIS A 384 11.12 23.35 -6.33
C HIS A 384 10.49 22.52 -5.23
N LEU A 385 10.97 22.63 -3.99
CA LEU A 385 10.40 21.92 -2.83
C LEU A 385 8.96 22.33 -2.57
N LEU A 386 8.64 23.63 -2.58
CA LEU A 386 7.29 24.12 -2.35
C LEU A 386 6.33 23.62 -3.45
N GLY A 387 6.76 23.61 -4.70
CA GLY A 387 6.02 23.04 -5.82
C GLY A 387 5.78 21.54 -5.66
N ASP A 388 6.77 20.78 -5.23
CA ASP A 388 6.61 19.34 -4.98
C ASP A 388 5.63 19.07 -3.82
N PHE A 389 5.66 19.82 -2.73
CA PHE A 389 4.68 19.68 -1.65
C PHE A 389 3.24 19.93 -2.13
N GLU A 390 3.02 20.84 -3.08
CA GLU A 390 1.70 21.09 -3.65
C GLU A 390 1.25 20.01 -4.64
N GLU A 391 2.15 19.51 -5.48
CA GLU A 391 1.78 18.70 -6.64
C GLU A 391 2.03 17.21 -6.45
N ASP A 392 2.96 16.79 -5.59
CA ASP A 392 3.36 15.40 -5.46
C ASP A 392 2.32 14.58 -4.68
N ALA A 393 1.62 13.69 -5.38
CA ALA A 393 0.66 12.82 -4.76
C ALA A 393 1.31 11.64 -3.99
N GLY A 394 2.53 11.25 -4.34
CA GLY A 394 3.26 10.20 -3.64
C GLY A 394 3.53 10.58 -2.19
N MET A 395 4.04 11.78 -1.94
CA MET A 395 4.24 12.29 -0.58
C MET A 395 2.92 12.44 0.19
N TYR A 396 1.85 12.89 -0.50
CA TYR A 396 0.53 13.08 0.12
C TYR A 396 -0.14 11.75 0.50
N LEU A 397 -0.03 10.72 -0.33
CA LEU A 397 -0.66 9.40 -0.13
C LEU A 397 0.18 8.46 0.74
N GLN A 398 1.46 8.77 0.92
CA GLN A 398 2.41 8.03 1.74
C GLN A 398 3.08 8.94 2.80
N PRO A 399 2.30 9.63 3.66
CA PRO A 399 2.83 10.61 4.61
C PRO A 399 3.89 9.98 5.51
N GLY A 400 5.06 10.63 5.61
CA GLY A 400 6.17 10.20 6.44
C GLY A 400 6.89 8.93 6.00
N HIS A 401 6.40 8.22 4.97
CA HIS A 401 7.01 6.98 4.48
C HIS A 401 7.91 7.20 3.27
N ILE A 402 7.43 7.97 2.28
CA ILE A 402 8.24 8.37 1.13
C ILE A 402 8.34 9.89 1.03
N GLY A 403 9.41 10.35 0.40
CA GLY A 403 9.63 11.77 0.11
C GLY A 403 10.48 11.97 -1.12
N ARG A 404 10.58 13.23 -1.55
CA ARG A 404 11.54 13.64 -2.57
C ARG A 404 12.90 13.80 -1.92
N CYS A 405 13.91 13.18 -2.50
CA CYS A 405 15.27 13.17 -1.95
C CYS A 405 16.24 13.92 -2.86
N TYR A 406 17.07 14.73 -2.25
CA TYR A 406 18.05 15.55 -2.94
C TYR A 406 19.44 15.36 -2.31
N ARG A 407 20.49 15.41 -3.14
CA ARG A 407 21.87 15.35 -2.69
C ARG A 407 22.61 16.62 -3.10
N ARG A 408 23.18 17.31 -2.12
CA ARG A 408 24.04 18.46 -2.35
C ARG A 408 25.46 17.99 -2.69
N VAL A 409 26.05 18.58 -3.72
CA VAL A 409 27.41 18.30 -4.15
C VAL A 409 28.29 19.54 -4.04
N GLY A 410 29.61 19.38 -4.01
CA GLY A 410 30.66 20.31 -3.63
C GLY A 410 30.57 21.78 -4.08
N ASN A 411 29.85 22.12 -5.14
CA ASN A 411 29.62 23.52 -5.58
C ASN A 411 28.29 24.10 -5.09
N GLY A 412 27.60 23.43 -4.18
CA GLY A 412 26.30 23.84 -3.68
C GLY A 412 25.09 23.38 -4.51
N THR A 413 25.31 22.84 -5.71
CA THR A 413 24.26 22.33 -6.57
C THR A 413 23.56 21.13 -5.91
N TRP A 414 22.23 21.05 -6.04
CA TRP A 414 21.44 19.92 -5.61
C TRP A 414 21.11 18.98 -6.77
N ILE A 415 21.21 17.68 -6.53
CA ILE A 415 20.86 16.62 -7.47
C ILE A 415 19.57 16.01 -7.00
N ASP A 416 18.54 16.02 -7.83
CA ASP A 416 17.27 15.34 -7.55
C ASP A 416 17.44 13.83 -7.72
N LEU A 417 17.31 13.10 -6.62
CA LEU A 417 17.38 11.64 -6.57
C LEU A 417 16.00 10.97 -6.79
N GLY A 418 14.94 11.77 -6.96
CA GLY A 418 13.57 11.27 -7.03
C GLY A 418 13.00 10.82 -5.68
N HIS A 419 11.93 10.02 -5.73
CA HIS A 419 11.35 9.47 -4.52
C HIS A 419 12.28 8.46 -3.83
N ARG A 420 12.35 8.55 -2.50
CA ARG A 420 13.02 7.59 -1.63
C ARG A 420 12.17 7.32 -0.41
N THR A 421 12.32 6.13 0.19
CA THR A 421 11.72 5.87 1.49
C THR A 421 12.47 6.61 2.59
N ARG A 422 11.78 6.96 3.67
CA ARG A 422 12.42 7.53 4.87
C ARG A 422 13.49 6.59 5.43
N GLN A 423 13.24 5.27 5.38
CA GLN A 423 14.21 4.28 5.82
C GLN A 423 15.48 4.30 4.97
N TRP A 424 15.37 4.36 3.64
CA TRP A 424 16.55 4.51 2.78
C TRP A 424 17.34 5.78 3.12
N PHE A 425 16.65 6.91 3.32
CA PHE A 425 17.30 8.16 3.70
C PHE A 425 18.05 8.03 5.04
N GLN A 426 17.52 7.28 6.00
CA GLN A 426 18.15 7.04 7.30
C GLN A 426 19.37 6.12 7.19
N ASP A 427 19.28 5.06 6.38
CA ASP A 427 20.28 3.99 6.29
C ASP A 427 21.38 4.29 5.27
N HIS A 428 21.15 5.22 4.32
CA HIS A 428 22.09 5.49 3.23
C HIS A 428 23.39 6.11 3.73
N SER A 429 24.52 5.49 3.34
CA SER A 429 25.86 6.01 3.66
C SER A 429 26.16 7.25 2.83
N LEU A 430 26.65 8.31 3.48
CA LEU A 430 27.09 9.53 2.81
C LEU A 430 28.56 9.44 2.45
N ALA A 431 28.91 9.85 1.22
CA ALA A 431 30.31 10.16 0.88
C ALA A 431 30.76 11.43 1.61
N GLY A 432 32.04 11.51 1.97
CA GLY A 432 32.56 12.62 2.78
C GLY A 432 32.21 14.00 2.18
N GLY A 433 31.53 14.83 2.95
CA GLY A 433 31.09 16.16 2.58
C GLY A 433 29.75 16.30 1.89
N ASP A 434 29.09 15.20 1.51
CA ASP A 434 27.76 15.23 0.93
C ASP A 434 26.68 15.54 1.99
N THR A 435 25.62 16.19 1.55
CA THR A 435 24.41 16.42 2.34
C THR A 435 23.22 15.83 1.61
N LEU A 436 22.41 15.04 2.30
CA LEU A 436 21.11 14.58 1.83
C LEU A 436 19.99 15.42 2.44
N LEU A 437 18.99 15.72 1.63
CA LEU A 437 17.73 16.33 2.01
C LEU A 437 16.59 15.38 1.66
N LEU A 438 15.66 15.13 2.59
CA LEU A 438 14.41 14.45 2.34
C LEU A 438 13.24 15.38 2.66
N ALA A 439 12.42 15.64 1.65
CA ALA A 439 11.18 16.43 1.76
C ALA A 439 9.99 15.48 1.82
N THR A 440 9.17 15.57 2.88
CA THR A 440 8.00 14.72 3.11
C THR A 440 6.77 15.56 3.47
N LEU A 441 5.58 15.00 3.30
CA LEU A 441 4.37 15.49 3.95
C LEU A 441 4.07 14.57 5.15
N GLU A 442 3.81 15.14 6.31
CA GLU A 442 3.61 14.35 7.55
C GLU A 442 2.46 14.90 8.38
N TYR A 443 1.83 14.02 9.15
CA TYR A 443 0.99 14.42 10.26
C TYR A 443 1.87 14.63 11.50
N GLY A 444 1.57 15.67 12.29
CA GLY A 444 2.17 15.83 13.60
C GLY A 444 1.52 14.91 14.63
N ASP A 445 1.55 15.31 15.91
CA ASP A 445 1.01 14.49 17.01
C ASP A 445 -0.53 14.51 17.04
N ILE A 446 -1.16 13.78 16.12
CA ILE A 446 -2.61 13.63 16.09
C ILE A 446 -3.14 12.69 17.19
N HIS A 447 -2.27 11.89 17.81
CA HIS A 447 -2.67 10.94 18.85
C HIS A 447 -3.00 11.62 20.18
N SER A 448 -2.56 12.86 20.38
CA SER A 448 -2.95 13.70 21.51
C SER A 448 -4.41 14.15 21.48
N PHE A 449 -5.12 13.91 20.38
CA PHE A 449 -6.51 14.30 20.19
C PHE A 449 -7.45 13.09 20.15
N PRO A 450 -8.66 13.19 20.72
CA PRO A 450 -9.62 12.06 20.77
C PRO A 450 -10.01 11.52 19.39
N ASN A 451 -10.04 12.38 18.39
CA ASN A 451 -10.28 12.03 16.99
C ASN A 451 -9.80 13.14 16.06
N THR A 452 -9.75 12.85 14.77
CA THR A 452 -9.22 13.75 13.73
C THR A 452 -10.06 15.01 13.50
N LEU A 453 -11.33 15.02 13.93
CA LEU A 453 -12.22 16.17 13.78
C LEU A 453 -11.99 17.26 14.86
N GLN A 454 -11.21 16.93 15.89
CA GLN A 454 -10.92 17.82 17.02
C GLN A 454 -9.48 18.36 17.00
N ILE A 455 -8.73 18.13 15.92
CA ILE A 455 -7.37 18.62 15.78
C ILE A 455 -7.41 20.13 15.53
N PRO A 456 -6.77 20.95 16.40
CA PRO A 456 -6.70 22.39 16.20
C PRO A 456 -5.73 22.74 15.08
N ARG A 457 -5.89 23.92 14.51
CA ARG A 457 -4.99 24.46 13.49
C ARG A 457 -3.95 25.38 14.12
N HIS A 458 -2.71 25.27 13.60
CA HIS A 458 -1.60 26.12 14.03
C HIS A 458 -0.82 26.68 12.81
N PRO A 459 -1.47 27.47 11.91
CA PRO A 459 -0.83 27.90 10.67
C PRO A 459 0.44 28.74 10.89
N GLY A 460 0.53 29.52 11.95
CA GLY A 460 1.70 30.34 12.27
C GLY A 460 2.74 29.65 13.19
N ASP A 461 2.50 28.40 13.61
CA ASP A 461 3.39 27.66 14.50
C ASP A 461 3.51 26.21 13.99
N PRO A 462 4.36 25.98 12.96
CA PRO A 462 4.45 24.68 12.30
C PRO A 462 4.95 23.56 13.22
N ASP A 463 5.67 23.88 14.29
CA ASP A 463 6.17 22.87 15.24
C ASP A 463 5.05 22.30 16.13
N LYS A 464 3.90 22.97 16.17
CA LYS A 464 2.69 22.49 16.86
C LYS A 464 1.65 21.91 15.89
N SER A 465 1.89 21.96 14.59
CA SER A 465 0.94 21.45 13.61
C SER A 465 0.72 19.95 13.78
N ALA A 466 -0.54 19.53 13.95
CA ALA A 466 -0.92 18.13 13.93
C ALA A 466 -1.55 17.71 12.59
N HIS A 467 -2.04 18.66 11.79
CA HIS A 467 -2.49 18.42 10.42
C HIS A 467 -1.31 18.07 9.50
N ILE A 468 -1.63 17.55 8.31
CA ILE A 468 -0.59 17.27 7.30
C ILE A 468 0.13 18.57 6.90
N HIS A 469 1.45 18.56 6.99
CA HIS A 469 2.31 19.69 6.69
C HIS A 469 3.63 19.23 6.09
N PRO A 470 4.38 20.12 5.39
CA PRO A 470 5.68 19.78 4.87
C PRO A 470 6.75 19.67 5.96
N VAL A 471 7.59 18.65 5.85
CA VAL A 471 8.75 18.43 6.72
C VAL A 471 10.00 18.22 5.87
N VAL A 472 11.06 18.96 6.16
CA VAL A 472 12.35 18.83 5.49
C VAL A 472 13.37 18.30 6.48
N ARG A 473 14.05 17.20 6.11
CA ARG A 473 15.13 16.60 6.89
C ARG A 473 16.45 16.68 6.15
N LEU A 474 17.48 16.99 6.89
CA LEU A 474 18.86 17.05 6.39
C LEU A 474 19.72 16.04 7.13
N ARG A 475 20.63 15.42 6.40
CA ARG A 475 21.76 14.64 6.95
C ARG A 475 23.02 15.05 6.22
N GLY A 476 24.03 15.45 6.96
CA GLY A 476 25.30 15.91 6.42
C GLY A 476 26.35 16.08 7.51
N PRO A 477 27.49 16.72 7.18
CA PRO A 477 28.58 16.94 8.14
C PRO A 477 28.16 17.67 9.41
N ASP A 478 27.17 18.57 9.32
CA ASP A 478 26.67 19.37 10.45
C ASP A 478 25.68 18.62 11.35
N GLY A 479 25.51 17.32 11.12
CA GLY A 479 24.55 16.49 11.83
C GLY A 479 23.13 16.51 11.22
N PRO A 480 22.21 15.76 11.83
CA PRO A 480 20.84 15.72 11.37
C PRO A 480 20.08 16.98 11.80
N LYS A 481 19.25 17.51 10.88
CA LYS A 481 18.34 18.64 11.15
C LYS A 481 16.96 18.31 10.62
N GLU A 482 15.94 18.89 11.27
CA GLU A 482 14.53 18.78 10.86
C GLU A 482 13.89 20.17 10.89
N LEU A 483 13.10 20.47 9.88
CA LEU A 483 12.40 21.73 9.72
C LEU A 483 10.95 21.47 9.34
N ASN A 484 10.03 21.93 10.16
CA ASN A 484 8.60 21.93 9.88
C ASN A 484 8.20 23.22 9.16
N LEU A 485 7.33 23.12 8.15
CA LEU A 485 6.75 24.25 7.45
C LEU A 485 5.28 24.38 7.82
N GLU A 486 4.71 25.58 7.55
CA GLU A 486 3.32 25.87 7.89
C GLU A 486 2.33 24.95 7.19
N GLU A 487 1.35 24.46 7.93
CA GLU A 487 0.23 23.70 7.39
C GLU A 487 -0.68 24.55 6.49
N ASN A 488 -1.34 23.92 5.53
CA ASN A 488 -2.35 24.55 4.71
C ASN A 488 -3.47 23.58 4.34
N LEU A 489 -4.73 23.92 4.62
CA LEU A 489 -5.89 23.04 4.37
C LEU A 489 -6.09 22.66 2.90
N LEU A 490 -5.65 23.53 1.99
CA LEU A 490 -5.75 23.30 0.55
C LEU A 490 -4.43 22.74 -0.02
N ASN A 491 -3.44 22.44 0.85
CA ASN A 491 -2.08 22.05 0.48
C ASN A 491 -1.43 23.01 -0.52
N ARG A 492 -1.61 24.31 -0.31
CA ARG A 492 -1.02 25.39 -1.13
C ARG A 492 0.13 26.05 -0.38
N TYR A 493 1.33 25.54 -0.56
CA TYR A 493 2.50 25.92 0.21
C TYR A 493 3.33 27.00 -0.47
N VAL A 494 3.29 27.12 -1.80
CA VAL A 494 4.01 28.13 -2.61
C VAL A 494 3.65 29.54 -2.21
N HIS A 495 2.39 29.77 -1.85
CA HIS A 495 1.87 31.10 -1.52
C HIS A 495 2.05 31.52 -0.04
N ILE A 496 2.79 30.75 0.75
CA ILE A 496 3.08 31.05 2.16
C ILE A 496 4.49 31.61 2.25
N PRO A 497 4.68 32.96 2.40
CA PRO A 497 6.01 33.58 2.43
C PRO A 497 6.90 33.05 3.55
N ALA A 498 6.33 32.71 4.71
CA ALA A 498 7.06 32.17 5.84
C ALA A 498 7.73 30.83 5.51
N ASN A 499 7.11 29.98 4.69
CA ASN A 499 7.71 28.72 4.25
C ASN A 499 8.97 28.92 3.41
N ARG A 500 8.95 29.90 2.49
CA ARG A 500 10.13 30.26 1.70
C ARG A 500 11.26 30.75 2.61
N LEU A 501 10.98 31.70 3.50
CA LEU A 501 11.97 32.25 4.43
C LEU A 501 12.61 31.16 5.31
N ARG A 502 11.82 30.18 5.75
CA ARG A 502 12.34 29.03 6.52
C ARG A 502 13.25 28.11 5.69
N LEU A 503 13.00 27.98 4.38
CA LEU A 503 13.80 27.12 3.49
C LEU A 503 15.12 27.77 3.03
N GLU A 504 15.22 29.11 2.96
CA GLU A 504 16.42 29.82 2.47
C GLU A 504 17.73 29.40 3.15
N PRO A 505 17.82 29.24 4.48
CA PRO A 505 19.04 28.77 5.12
C PRO A 505 19.44 27.35 4.71
N VAL A 506 18.43 26.47 4.52
CA VAL A 506 18.62 25.08 4.07
C VAL A 506 19.19 25.06 2.65
N CYS A 507 18.64 25.88 1.77
CA CYS A 507 18.99 25.93 0.36
C CYS A 507 20.42 26.48 0.15
N SER A 508 20.77 27.53 0.89
CA SER A 508 22.11 28.19 0.81
C SER A 508 23.19 27.41 1.55
N GLY A 509 22.84 26.40 2.36
CA GLY A 509 23.80 25.65 3.18
C GLY A 509 24.33 26.41 4.37
N MET A 510 23.67 27.48 4.78
CA MET A 510 23.91 28.12 6.05
C MET A 510 23.40 27.27 7.21
N ALA A 511 23.99 27.39 8.38
CA ALA A 511 23.51 26.70 9.56
C ALA A 511 22.08 27.16 9.89
N VAL A 512 21.14 26.21 9.95
CA VAL A 512 19.75 26.42 10.42
C VAL A 512 19.73 26.35 11.95
#